data_23ba9b77ef39b9b02885d69b73c9b7b8
#
_entry.id   23ba9b77ef39b9b02885d69b73c9b7b8
#
_cell.length_a   1.000
_cell.length_b   1.000
_cell.length_c   1.000
_cell.angle_alpha   90.00
_cell.angle_beta   90.00
_cell.angle_gamma   90.00
#
_symmetry.space_group_name_H-M   'P 1'
#
loop_
_entity.id
_entity.type
_entity.pdbx_description
1 polymer ?
#
loop_
_entity_poly.entity_id
_entity_poly.type
_entity_poly.pdbx_seq_one_letter_code
_entity_poly.pdbx_strand_id
1 'polypeptide(L)'
;MSTHLSEQEIIRREKLAELNKLGIDAYPAPLYPVSHYSTAVKAGFNEETKEEYKEVCMAGRIMSVRDMGKACFAVIQDSHGRLQVYVRRDDICPGEDKTLYDVVFKKLLDIGDIIGVKGFVFTTKTGETSLHVQELTVLTKSLKPLPVVKEAEGQTFDAVTDPEFKYRQRYADLIINPQVKDTFVKRTIMINTIREYLNAHGALEVDTPVLQTIPGGATARPFSTHHNALDVPMYMRIANELYLKRLIVGGFDWVYEFSRNFRNEGMDRTHNPEFTILEWYTAYKDYFWMMNVTEKLLEQIAIALHGTTDVTVGDKTISFKAPFKRIAIYDAIKEFTGVDVSAMTEDELRDTCKKLHIEVDNTMGKGKLVDELFSEKCEGNFIQPTFIIDYPVELSPLTKKHRSKEGLVERFELFVNGKEIANAYSELNDAIDQKERFEEQLKLAARGDDEAMAMDDDFIRALEYGMPPTSGLGIGID
;
A
#
# COMPACT_ATOMS: atom_id res chain seq x y z
N MET A 1 -4.40 -1.58 32.03
CA MET A 1 -4.79 -0.17 32.02
C MET A 1 -6.30 -0.12 32.27
N SER A 2 -6.77 0.48 33.38
CA SER A 2 -8.20 0.72 33.58
C SER A 2 -8.63 1.78 32.57
N THR A 3 -9.39 1.38 31.57
CA THR A 3 -9.97 2.31 30.58
C THR A 3 -11.08 3.10 31.30
N HIS A 4 -10.77 4.31 31.78
CA HIS A 4 -11.81 5.24 32.16
C HIS A 4 -12.63 5.59 30.92
N LEU A 5 -13.90 5.17 30.91
CA LEU A 5 -14.84 5.52 29.85
C LEU A 5 -15.12 7.03 29.92
N SER A 6 -15.19 7.68 28.78
CA SER A 6 -15.68 9.05 28.70
C SER A 6 -17.17 9.13 29.04
N GLU A 7 -17.65 10.30 29.40
CA GLU A 7 -19.08 10.53 29.68
C GLU A 7 -19.97 10.08 28.52
N GLN A 8 -19.58 10.38 27.30
CA GLN A 8 -20.29 9.95 26.07
C GLN A 8 -20.33 8.43 25.92
N GLU A 9 -19.26 7.74 26.26
CA GLU A 9 -19.20 6.27 26.20
C GLU A 9 -20.09 5.64 27.28
N ILE A 10 -20.25 6.26 28.44
CA ILE A 10 -21.17 5.83 29.49
C ILE A 10 -22.61 6.02 29.02
N ILE A 11 -22.98 7.21 28.53
CA ILE A 11 -24.33 7.51 28.03
C ILE A 11 -24.74 6.54 26.92
N ARG A 12 -23.83 6.20 26.00
CA ARG A 12 -24.14 5.26 24.91
C ARG A 12 -24.40 3.84 25.40
N ARG A 13 -23.75 3.41 26.50
CA ARG A 13 -24.01 2.12 27.15
C ARG A 13 -25.35 2.10 27.87
N GLU A 14 -25.72 3.20 28.50
CA GLU A 14 -27.03 3.37 29.08
C GLU A 14 -28.14 3.29 28.01
N LYS A 15 -27.95 3.97 26.89
CA LYS A 15 -28.88 3.91 25.75
C LYS A 15 -29.00 2.49 25.18
N LEU A 16 -27.89 1.73 25.13
CA LEU A 16 -27.91 0.30 24.75
C LEU A 16 -28.75 -0.51 25.72
N ALA A 17 -28.60 -0.28 27.02
CA ALA A 17 -29.41 -0.97 28.03
C ALA A 17 -30.91 -0.63 27.89
N GLU A 18 -31.26 0.62 27.54
CA GLU A 18 -32.64 1.00 27.25
C GLU A 18 -33.20 0.35 25.98
N LEU A 19 -32.39 0.24 24.88
CA LEU A 19 -32.80 -0.53 23.69
C LEU A 19 -33.14 -1.97 24.05
N ASN A 20 -32.29 -2.63 24.84
CA ASN A 20 -32.53 -3.99 25.31
C ASN A 20 -33.81 -4.14 26.16
N LYS A 21 -34.13 -3.15 27.04
CA LYS A 21 -35.38 -3.14 27.80
C LYS A 21 -36.61 -3.02 26.91
N LEU A 22 -36.48 -2.34 25.77
CA LEU A 22 -37.55 -2.24 24.79
C LEU A 22 -37.65 -3.49 23.89
N GLY A 23 -36.84 -4.51 24.13
CA GLY A 23 -36.81 -5.76 23.33
C GLY A 23 -36.16 -5.58 21.96
N ILE A 24 -35.40 -4.50 21.76
CA ILE A 24 -34.68 -4.24 20.51
C ILE A 24 -33.28 -4.79 20.63
N ASP A 25 -32.98 -5.80 19.79
CA ASP A 25 -31.62 -6.28 19.61
C ASP A 25 -30.80 -5.23 18.85
N ALA A 26 -29.83 -4.66 19.54
CA ALA A 26 -28.96 -3.63 18.96
C ALA A 26 -27.81 -4.20 18.13
N TYR A 27 -27.69 -5.54 18.03
CA TYR A 27 -26.67 -6.25 17.27
C TYR A 27 -27.24 -7.51 16.61
N PRO A 28 -28.30 -7.37 15.78
CA PRO A 28 -29.00 -8.50 15.22
C PRO A 28 -28.09 -9.34 14.28
N ALA A 29 -28.18 -10.66 14.42
CA ALA A 29 -27.48 -11.62 13.58
C ALA A 29 -28.14 -11.90 12.21
N PRO A 30 -29.48 -11.80 12.05
CA PRO A 30 -30.12 -12.08 10.76
C PRO A 30 -29.63 -11.18 9.62
N LEU A 31 -29.67 -11.73 8.40
CA LEU A 31 -29.36 -11.00 7.18
C LEU A 31 -30.26 -9.77 7.04
N TYR A 32 -29.69 -8.62 6.73
CA TYR A 32 -30.42 -7.42 6.32
C TYR A 32 -30.35 -7.29 4.79
N PRO A 33 -31.50 -7.27 4.06
CA PRO A 33 -31.52 -7.41 2.60
C PRO A 33 -31.26 -6.08 1.89
N VAL A 34 -30.01 -5.60 1.87
CA VAL A 34 -29.61 -4.38 1.13
C VAL A 34 -29.84 -4.60 -0.35
N SER A 35 -30.67 -3.77 -1.00
CA SER A 35 -30.93 -3.81 -2.43
C SER A 35 -30.17 -2.73 -3.22
N HIS A 36 -29.88 -1.58 -2.60
CA HIS A 36 -29.27 -0.42 -3.25
C HIS A 36 -28.21 0.23 -2.38
N TYR A 37 -27.27 0.92 -3.05
CA TYR A 37 -26.24 1.74 -2.41
C TYR A 37 -26.39 3.21 -2.77
N SER A 38 -25.89 4.09 -1.91
CA SER A 38 -26.08 5.55 -1.98
C SER A 38 -25.72 6.18 -3.33
N THR A 39 -24.58 5.80 -3.91
CA THR A 39 -24.12 6.34 -5.19
C THR A 39 -24.98 5.85 -6.36
N ALA A 40 -25.40 4.59 -6.34
CA ALA A 40 -26.28 4.02 -7.37
C ALA A 40 -27.66 4.70 -7.35
N VAL A 41 -28.21 4.95 -6.14
CA VAL A 41 -29.46 5.70 -5.98
C VAL A 41 -29.33 7.12 -6.53
N LYS A 42 -28.25 7.84 -6.18
CA LYS A 42 -28.05 9.22 -6.65
C LYS A 42 -27.86 9.32 -8.17
N ALA A 43 -27.18 8.35 -8.77
CA ALA A 43 -26.90 8.33 -10.20
C ALA A 43 -28.09 7.85 -11.03
N GLY A 44 -28.86 6.89 -10.53
CA GLY A 44 -29.94 6.23 -11.29
C GLY A 44 -31.33 6.83 -11.11
N PHE A 45 -31.60 7.52 -9.99
CA PHE A 45 -32.93 8.06 -9.71
C PHE A 45 -33.20 9.34 -10.48
N ASN A 46 -34.28 9.33 -11.24
CA ASN A 46 -34.86 10.50 -11.92
C ASN A 46 -36.36 10.27 -12.14
N GLU A 47 -37.09 11.23 -12.76
CA GLU A 47 -38.52 11.12 -13.00
C GLU A 47 -38.94 9.95 -13.91
N GLU A 48 -38.04 9.48 -14.80
CA GLU A 48 -38.33 8.37 -15.70
C GLU A 48 -38.15 7.02 -14.99
N THR A 49 -37.18 6.92 -14.05
CA THR A 49 -36.83 5.69 -13.34
C THR A 49 -37.48 5.57 -11.96
N LYS A 50 -38.26 6.55 -11.51
CA LYS A 50 -38.82 6.61 -10.14
C LYS A 50 -39.61 5.37 -9.72
N GLU A 51 -40.23 4.66 -10.66
CA GLU A 51 -40.96 3.42 -10.39
C GLU A 51 -40.07 2.30 -9.88
N GLU A 52 -38.80 2.24 -10.33
CA GLU A 52 -37.78 1.26 -9.89
C GLU A 52 -37.29 1.51 -8.47
N TYR A 53 -37.48 2.73 -7.95
CA TYR A 53 -37.05 3.16 -6.63
C TYR A 53 -38.19 3.30 -5.60
N LYS A 54 -39.32 2.63 -5.84
CA LYS A 54 -40.44 2.59 -4.88
C LYS A 54 -40.20 1.69 -3.68
N GLU A 55 -39.34 0.67 -3.84
CA GLU A 55 -39.01 -0.27 -2.78
C GLU A 55 -37.48 -0.38 -2.68
N VAL A 56 -36.85 0.56 -1.95
CA VAL A 56 -35.41 0.59 -1.72
C VAL A 56 -35.10 0.20 -0.31
N CYS A 57 -34.21 -0.79 -0.14
CA CYS A 57 -33.67 -1.22 1.14
C CYS A 57 -32.19 -0.88 1.22
N MET A 58 -31.81 -0.06 2.18
CA MET A 58 -30.44 0.39 2.39
C MET A 58 -30.01 0.20 3.85
N ALA A 59 -28.70 0.07 4.08
CA ALA A 59 -28.11 0.12 5.40
C ALA A 59 -26.94 1.11 5.40
N GLY A 60 -26.77 1.82 6.50
CA GLY A 60 -25.66 2.78 6.61
C GLY A 60 -25.47 3.33 8.00
N ARG A 61 -24.32 3.93 8.20
CA ARG A 61 -23.95 4.61 9.46
C ARG A 61 -24.55 6.01 9.50
N ILE A 62 -25.20 6.37 10.59
CA ILE A 62 -25.71 7.73 10.82
C ILE A 62 -24.51 8.68 10.96
N MET A 63 -24.43 9.66 10.07
CA MET A 63 -23.34 10.66 10.07
C MET A 63 -23.83 12.02 10.57
N SER A 64 -25.12 12.34 10.39
CA SER A 64 -25.74 13.54 10.92
C SER A 64 -27.24 13.33 11.07
N VAL A 65 -27.86 14.10 11.97
CA VAL A 65 -29.32 14.16 12.17
C VAL A 65 -29.73 15.60 12.35
N ARG A 66 -30.76 16.02 11.62
CA ARG A 66 -31.41 17.32 11.75
C ARG A 66 -32.89 17.11 12.12
N ASP A 67 -33.20 17.39 13.39
CA ASP A 67 -34.55 17.27 13.94
C ASP A 67 -35.44 18.44 13.49
N MET A 68 -36.64 18.13 13.02
CA MET A 68 -37.69 19.07 12.64
C MET A 68 -39.02 18.77 13.37
N GLY A 69 -38.94 18.14 14.53
CA GLY A 69 -40.09 17.76 15.35
C GLY A 69 -40.67 16.39 15.00
N LYS A 70 -41.72 16.33 14.20
CA LYS A 70 -42.38 15.08 13.75
C LYS A 70 -41.68 14.42 12.55
N ALA A 71 -40.64 15.02 12.07
CA ALA A 71 -39.79 14.51 11.00
C ALA A 71 -38.32 14.85 11.26
N CYS A 72 -37.41 14.06 10.73
CA CYS A 72 -35.99 14.30 10.78
C CYS A 72 -35.39 14.04 9.40
N PHE A 73 -34.36 14.79 9.05
CA PHE A 73 -33.43 14.40 8.02
C PHE A 73 -32.19 13.84 8.68
N ALA A 74 -31.75 12.66 8.24
CA ALA A 74 -30.48 12.11 8.63
C ALA A 74 -29.63 11.83 7.37
N VAL A 75 -28.31 11.79 7.52
CA VAL A 75 -27.42 11.33 6.47
C VAL A 75 -26.86 9.99 6.90
N ILE A 76 -27.06 8.98 6.08
CA ILE A 76 -26.44 7.66 6.27
C ILE A 76 -25.26 7.50 5.31
N GLN A 77 -24.19 6.85 5.78
CA GLN A 77 -23.02 6.51 4.99
C GLN A 77 -22.94 5.00 4.85
N ASP A 78 -22.93 4.53 3.61
CA ASP A 78 -22.68 3.14 3.25
C ASP A 78 -21.26 2.92 2.72
N SER A 79 -21.00 1.78 2.10
CA SER A 79 -19.68 1.46 1.53
C SER A 79 -19.33 2.27 0.27
N HIS A 80 -20.29 2.95 -0.36
CA HIS A 80 -20.12 3.66 -1.62
C HIS A 80 -20.21 5.19 -1.46
N GLY A 81 -20.90 5.68 -0.43
CA GLY A 81 -21.04 7.12 -0.24
C GLY A 81 -22.05 7.49 0.85
N ARG A 82 -22.71 8.62 0.66
CA ARG A 82 -23.69 9.15 1.62
C ARG A 82 -25.01 9.43 0.90
N LEU A 83 -26.13 9.13 1.58
CA LEU A 83 -27.46 9.47 1.14
C LEU A 83 -28.24 10.13 2.28
N GLN A 84 -29.02 11.15 1.93
CA GLN A 84 -30.00 11.72 2.86
C GLN A 84 -31.20 10.80 3.01
N VAL A 85 -31.65 10.58 4.23
CA VAL A 85 -32.88 9.84 4.54
C VAL A 85 -33.84 10.76 5.27
N TYR A 86 -35.10 10.71 4.90
CA TYR A 86 -36.20 11.44 5.52
C TYR A 86 -37.00 10.49 6.38
N VAL A 87 -36.97 10.68 7.70
CA VAL A 87 -37.64 9.84 8.69
C VAL A 87 -38.79 10.63 9.28
N ARG A 88 -40.01 10.23 8.96
CA ARG A 88 -41.21 10.86 9.50
C ARG A 88 -41.87 9.92 10.50
N ARG A 89 -42.27 10.49 11.66
CA ARG A 89 -42.82 9.72 12.79
C ARG A 89 -43.97 8.82 12.39
N ASP A 90 -44.97 9.40 11.68
CA ASP A 90 -46.22 8.71 11.37
C ASP A 90 -46.07 7.68 10.23
N ASP A 91 -44.96 7.74 9.48
CA ASP A 91 -44.65 6.78 8.41
C ASP A 91 -43.95 5.54 8.94
N ILE A 92 -42.97 5.71 9.86
CA ILE A 92 -42.30 4.57 10.50
C ILE A 92 -43.08 3.99 11.69
N CYS A 93 -44.08 4.73 12.19
CA CYS A 93 -44.96 4.34 13.27
C CYS A 93 -46.41 4.61 12.88
N PRO A 94 -47.04 3.81 11.97
CA PRO A 94 -48.40 4.06 11.48
C PRO A 94 -49.49 3.85 12.55
N GLY A 95 -49.22 3.09 13.60
CA GLY A 95 -50.12 2.86 14.75
C GLY A 95 -50.10 3.96 15.82
N GLU A 96 -50.70 3.69 16.96
CA GLU A 96 -50.71 4.62 18.12
C GLU A 96 -49.35 4.67 18.82
N ASP A 97 -48.62 3.55 18.84
CA ASP A 97 -47.28 3.48 19.42
C ASP A 97 -46.23 4.22 18.55
N LYS A 98 -45.66 5.26 19.12
CA LYS A 98 -44.64 6.11 18.50
C LYS A 98 -43.24 5.87 19.07
N THR A 99 -43.04 4.79 19.84
CA THR A 99 -41.79 4.48 20.54
C THR A 99 -40.60 4.39 19.60
N LEU A 100 -40.75 3.77 18.42
CA LEU A 100 -39.66 3.63 17.44
C LEU A 100 -39.12 5.02 16.98
N TYR A 101 -39.98 6.02 16.83
CA TYR A 101 -39.54 7.36 16.45
C TYR A 101 -39.15 8.21 17.67
N ASP A 102 -40.09 8.39 18.63
CA ASP A 102 -39.92 9.38 19.72
C ASP A 102 -38.88 8.97 20.77
N VAL A 103 -38.65 7.65 20.93
CA VAL A 103 -37.68 7.11 21.89
C VAL A 103 -36.46 6.54 21.16
N VAL A 104 -36.64 5.55 20.30
CA VAL A 104 -35.50 4.83 19.69
C VAL A 104 -34.72 5.76 18.79
N PHE A 105 -35.35 6.28 17.72
CA PHE A 105 -34.66 7.09 16.73
C PHE A 105 -34.15 8.43 17.28
N LYS A 106 -34.96 9.14 18.05
CA LYS A 106 -34.62 10.50 18.55
C LYS A 106 -33.72 10.53 19.77
N LYS A 107 -33.84 9.55 20.70
CA LYS A 107 -33.16 9.62 22.00
C LYS A 107 -32.10 8.55 22.17
N LEU A 108 -32.31 7.34 21.65
CA LEU A 108 -31.42 6.20 21.90
C LEU A 108 -30.39 6.00 20.79
N LEU A 109 -30.72 6.39 19.52
CA LEU A 109 -29.73 6.35 18.44
C LEU A 109 -28.82 7.59 18.49
N ASP A 110 -27.59 7.40 18.08
CA ASP A 110 -26.54 8.41 18.04
C ASP A 110 -25.85 8.45 16.67
N ILE A 111 -25.15 9.54 16.40
CA ILE A 111 -24.19 9.59 15.27
C ILE A 111 -23.16 8.48 15.48
N GLY A 112 -22.96 7.68 14.42
CA GLY A 112 -22.11 6.50 14.45
C GLY A 112 -22.86 5.17 14.51
N ASP A 113 -24.13 5.14 14.91
CA ASP A 113 -24.96 3.93 14.87
C ASP A 113 -25.23 3.52 13.42
N ILE A 114 -25.43 2.22 13.20
CA ILE A 114 -25.78 1.70 11.88
C ILE A 114 -27.25 1.32 11.90
N ILE A 115 -27.98 1.80 10.91
CA ILE A 115 -29.41 1.51 10.72
C ILE A 115 -29.65 0.91 9.35
N GLY A 116 -30.68 0.08 9.29
CA GLY A 116 -31.32 -0.34 8.07
C GLY A 116 -32.60 0.48 7.85
N VAL A 117 -32.84 0.87 6.61
CA VAL A 117 -33.99 1.66 6.21
C VAL A 117 -34.61 1.12 4.93
N LYS A 118 -35.95 1.01 4.90
CA LYS A 118 -36.69 0.71 3.67
C LYS A 118 -37.65 1.84 3.36
N GLY A 119 -37.90 2.07 2.08
CA GLY A 119 -38.84 3.09 1.64
C GLY A 119 -38.70 3.37 0.16
N PHE A 120 -39.06 4.58 -0.25
CA PHE A 120 -38.97 5.01 -1.64
C PHE A 120 -38.09 6.25 -1.79
N VAL A 121 -37.46 6.39 -2.95
CA VAL A 121 -36.61 7.54 -3.26
C VAL A 121 -37.48 8.68 -3.80
N PHE A 122 -37.14 9.91 -3.41
CA PHE A 122 -37.80 11.13 -3.88
C PHE A 122 -36.81 12.29 -3.94
N THR A 123 -37.18 13.33 -4.64
CA THR A 123 -36.43 14.60 -4.62
C THR A 123 -37.12 15.58 -3.69
N THR A 124 -36.31 16.14 -2.75
CA THR A 124 -36.80 17.19 -1.84
C THR A 124 -37.11 18.49 -2.59
N LYS A 125 -37.82 19.43 -1.93
CA LYS A 125 -38.08 20.77 -2.49
C LYS A 125 -36.81 21.56 -2.84
N THR A 126 -35.70 21.22 -2.23
CA THR A 126 -34.40 21.84 -2.47
C THR A 126 -33.54 21.09 -3.51
N GLY A 127 -34.10 20.05 -4.15
CA GLY A 127 -33.43 19.28 -5.22
C GLY A 127 -32.54 18.12 -4.72
N GLU A 128 -32.51 17.80 -3.41
CA GLU A 128 -31.70 16.69 -2.89
C GLU A 128 -32.42 15.35 -3.05
N THR A 129 -31.76 14.37 -3.70
CA THR A 129 -32.24 12.98 -3.78
C THR A 129 -32.17 12.34 -2.40
N SER A 130 -33.29 11.84 -1.90
CA SER A 130 -33.45 11.34 -0.54
C SER A 130 -34.29 10.07 -0.50
N LEU A 131 -34.07 9.20 0.48
CA LEU A 131 -34.92 8.06 0.77
C LEU A 131 -35.99 8.44 1.79
N HIS A 132 -37.26 8.32 1.47
CA HIS A 132 -38.38 8.46 2.39
C HIS A 132 -38.56 7.13 3.13
N VAL A 133 -38.26 7.13 4.42
CA VAL A 133 -38.21 5.92 5.23
C VAL A 133 -39.62 5.51 5.68
N GLN A 134 -39.96 4.27 5.43
CA GLN A 134 -41.21 3.62 5.87
C GLN A 134 -40.93 2.55 6.95
N GLU A 135 -39.77 1.88 6.89
CA GLU A 135 -39.31 0.95 7.94
C GLU A 135 -37.91 1.32 8.39
N LEU A 136 -37.66 1.24 9.70
CA LEU A 136 -36.37 1.50 10.32
C LEU A 136 -36.00 0.34 11.24
N THR A 137 -34.77 -0.17 11.10
CA THR A 137 -34.21 -1.27 11.92
C THR A 137 -32.88 -0.82 12.51
N VAL A 138 -32.66 -1.06 13.79
CA VAL A 138 -31.34 -0.88 14.42
C VAL A 138 -30.48 -2.07 14.05
N LEU A 139 -29.30 -1.83 13.48
CA LEU A 139 -28.35 -2.88 13.07
C LEU A 139 -27.09 -2.91 13.92
N THR A 140 -26.65 -1.73 14.43
CA THR A 140 -25.49 -1.66 15.33
C THR A 140 -25.55 -0.40 16.19
N LYS A 141 -25.47 -0.56 17.50
CA LYS A 141 -25.24 0.54 18.43
C LYS A 141 -23.74 0.83 18.55
N SER A 142 -23.32 2.03 18.21
CA SER A 142 -21.94 2.49 18.38
C SER A 142 -21.69 2.94 19.81
N LEU A 143 -20.74 2.31 20.50
CA LEU A 143 -20.42 2.61 21.90
C LEU A 143 -19.33 3.67 22.06
N LYS A 144 -18.65 4.03 20.95
CA LYS A 144 -17.69 5.14 20.90
C LYS A 144 -18.22 6.27 20.03
N PRO A 145 -18.12 7.53 20.48
CA PRO A 145 -18.41 8.65 19.61
C PRO A 145 -17.39 8.70 18.46
N LEU A 146 -17.88 9.02 17.27
CA LEU A 146 -16.99 9.36 16.17
C LEU A 146 -16.40 10.74 16.40
N PRO A 147 -15.12 10.98 16.11
CA PRO A 147 -14.60 12.32 15.99
C PRO A 147 -15.29 12.98 14.78
N VAL A 148 -16.23 13.85 15.06
CA VAL A 148 -17.04 14.53 14.01
C VAL A 148 -16.36 15.84 13.66
N VAL A 149 -16.01 15.98 12.40
CA VAL A 149 -15.58 17.26 11.84
C VAL A 149 -16.76 18.22 11.85
N LYS A 150 -16.64 19.32 12.56
CA LYS A 150 -17.62 20.41 12.56
C LYS A 150 -17.14 21.51 11.64
N GLU A 151 -17.98 21.92 10.73
CA GLU A 151 -17.78 23.11 9.92
C GLU A 151 -18.68 24.23 10.46
N ALA A 152 -18.10 25.35 10.84
CA ALA A 152 -18.81 26.56 11.19
C ALA A 152 -18.09 27.76 10.61
N GLU A 153 -18.82 28.68 9.96
CA GLU A 153 -18.33 29.92 9.36
C GLU A 153 -17.12 29.75 8.43
N GLY A 154 -17.09 28.64 7.67
CA GLY A 154 -16.02 28.32 6.72
C GLY A 154 -14.73 27.82 7.38
N GLN A 155 -14.74 27.55 8.68
CA GLN A 155 -13.64 26.90 9.41
C GLN A 155 -14.02 25.48 9.80
N THR A 156 -13.05 24.58 9.66
CA THR A 156 -13.18 23.18 10.05
C THR A 156 -12.66 23.00 11.48
N PHE A 157 -13.57 22.62 12.39
CA PHE A 157 -13.26 22.32 13.79
C PHE A 157 -13.24 20.80 13.99
N ASP A 158 -12.43 20.33 14.94
CA ASP A 158 -12.32 18.91 15.32
C ASP A 158 -11.91 17.98 14.14
N ALA A 159 -11.27 18.53 13.11
CA ALA A 159 -10.67 17.69 12.07
C ALA A 159 -9.62 16.79 12.71
N VAL A 160 -9.74 15.47 12.48
CA VAL A 160 -8.72 14.50 12.88
C VAL A 160 -7.51 14.69 11.98
N THR A 161 -6.62 15.58 12.40
CA THR A 161 -5.38 15.90 11.69
C THR A 161 -4.18 15.15 12.25
N ASP A 162 -4.29 14.61 13.46
CA ASP A 162 -3.22 13.87 14.12
C ASP A 162 -2.85 12.61 13.31
N PRO A 163 -1.62 12.53 12.78
CA PRO A 163 -1.17 11.37 12.02
C PRO A 163 -1.19 10.08 12.85
N GLU A 164 -0.81 10.16 14.13
CA GLU A 164 -0.77 8.98 15.00
C GLU A 164 -2.15 8.37 15.21
N PHE A 165 -3.17 9.21 15.44
CA PHE A 165 -4.56 8.74 15.48
C PHE A 165 -4.97 8.06 14.17
N LYS A 166 -4.70 8.66 13.02
CA LYS A 166 -5.06 8.12 11.70
C LYS A 166 -4.42 6.76 11.43
N TYR A 167 -3.16 6.59 11.80
CA TYR A 167 -2.46 5.31 11.60
C TYR A 167 -2.88 4.26 12.61
N ARG A 168 -2.99 4.60 13.90
CA ARG A 168 -3.36 3.65 14.97
C ARG A 168 -4.83 3.25 14.95
N GLN A 169 -5.73 4.15 14.50
CA GLN A 169 -7.16 3.92 14.42
C GLN A 169 -7.66 4.04 12.96
N ARG A 170 -7.02 3.34 12.05
CA ARG A 170 -7.34 3.36 10.62
C ARG A 170 -8.82 3.09 10.32
N TYR A 171 -9.49 2.24 11.11
CA TYR A 171 -10.92 1.99 11.02
C TYR A 171 -11.76 3.25 11.28
N ALA A 172 -11.34 4.12 12.20
CA ALA A 172 -12.02 5.39 12.46
C ALA A 172 -11.72 6.42 11.36
N ASP A 173 -10.47 6.51 10.91
CA ASP A 173 -10.05 7.33 9.78
C ASP A 173 -10.84 7.01 8.50
N LEU A 174 -11.04 5.73 8.18
CA LEU A 174 -11.86 5.29 7.05
C LEU A 174 -13.34 5.70 7.13
N ILE A 175 -13.89 5.80 8.35
CA ILE A 175 -15.27 6.27 8.54
C ILE A 175 -15.37 7.78 8.31
N ILE A 176 -14.39 8.54 8.79
CA ILE A 176 -14.42 10.01 8.82
C ILE A 176 -13.97 10.60 7.49
N ASN A 177 -12.93 10.00 6.90
CA ASN A 177 -12.27 10.44 5.67
C ASN A 177 -12.49 9.42 4.53
N PRO A 178 -13.65 9.41 3.85
CA PRO A 178 -13.96 8.42 2.82
C PRO A 178 -12.92 8.33 1.70
N GLN A 179 -12.24 9.45 1.38
CA GLN A 179 -11.17 9.51 0.37
C GLN A 179 -9.98 8.61 0.71
N VAL A 180 -9.75 8.28 1.99
CA VAL A 180 -8.69 7.32 2.39
C VAL A 180 -8.98 5.92 1.84
N LYS A 181 -10.27 5.55 1.74
CA LYS A 181 -10.70 4.28 1.16
C LYS A 181 -10.30 4.16 -0.31
N ASP A 182 -10.34 5.26 -1.07
CA ASP A 182 -9.99 5.28 -2.49
C ASP A 182 -8.54 4.85 -2.72
N THR A 183 -7.63 5.18 -1.79
CA THR A 183 -6.22 4.74 -1.85
C THR A 183 -6.12 3.21 -1.80
N PHE A 184 -6.88 2.56 -0.90
CA PHE A 184 -6.89 1.09 -0.79
C PHE A 184 -7.56 0.41 -1.99
N VAL A 185 -8.61 1.01 -2.53
CA VAL A 185 -9.25 0.54 -3.78
C VAL A 185 -8.28 0.63 -4.95
N LYS A 186 -7.59 1.77 -5.11
CA LYS A 186 -6.55 1.96 -6.13
C LYS A 186 -5.41 0.94 -5.99
N ARG A 187 -4.97 0.67 -4.76
CA ARG A 187 -3.96 -0.37 -4.49
C ARG A 187 -4.43 -1.74 -5.01
N THR A 188 -5.68 -2.11 -4.77
CA THR A 188 -6.24 -3.37 -5.27
C THR A 188 -6.31 -3.40 -6.79
N ILE A 189 -6.74 -2.31 -7.43
CA ILE A 189 -6.77 -2.20 -8.90
C ILE A 189 -5.35 -2.34 -9.46
N MET A 190 -4.37 -1.67 -8.89
CA MET A 190 -2.96 -1.76 -9.29
C MET A 190 -2.46 -3.21 -9.24
N ILE A 191 -2.65 -3.89 -8.11
CA ILE A 191 -2.22 -5.29 -7.93
C ILE A 191 -2.89 -6.21 -8.96
N ASN A 192 -4.19 -6.04 -9.20
CA ASN A 192 -4.91 -6.84 -10.19
C ASN A 192 -4.41 -6.56 -11.61
N THR A 193 -4.16 -5.30 -11.97
CA THR A 193 -3.58 -4.91 -13.27
C THR A 193 -2.21 -5.57 -13.49
N ILE A 194 -1.36 -5.60 -12.45
CA ILE A 194 -0.07 -6.27 -12.50
C ILE A 194 -0.24 -7.79 -12.73
N ARG A 195 -1.14 -8.44 -11.98
CA ARG A 195 -1.42 -9.88 -12.14
C ARG A 195 -1.92 -10.20 -13.54
N GLU A 196 -2.88 -9.42 -14.02
CA GLU A 196 -3.42 -9.59 -15.37
C GLU A 196 -2.32 -9.45 -16.43
N TYR A 197 -1.46 -8.45 -16.28
CA TYR A 197 -0.33 -8.24 -17.20
C TYR A 197 0.64 -9.43 -17.17
N LEU A 198 1.11 -9.85 -16.01
CA LEU A 198 2.08 -10.93 -15.88
C LEU A 198 1.51 -12.27 -16.36
N ASN A 199 0.28 -12.61 -15.95
CA ASN A 199 -0.39 -13.85 -16.36
C ASN A 199 -0.64 -13.90 -17.88
N ALA A 200 -1.03 -12.77 -18.50
CA ALA A 200 -1.24 -12.68 -19.94
C ALA A 200 0.07 -12.90 -20.75
N HIS A 201 1.23 -12.66 -20.13
CA HIS A 201 2.54 -12.90 -20.74
C HIS A 201 3.16 -14.26 -20.35
N GLY A 202 2.43 -15.12 -19.64
CA GLY A 202 2.84 -16.49 -19.31
C GLY A 202 3.64 -16.61 -18.00
N ALA A 203 3.68 -15.58 -17.16
CA ALA A 203 4.28 -15.68 -15.85
C ALA A 203 3.39 -16.49 -14.88
N LEU A 204 4.01 -17.23 -13.98
CA LEU A 204 3.33 -18.03 -12.96
C LEU A 204 3.47 -17.39 -11.59
N GLU A 205 2.34 -17.11 -10.91
CA GLU A 205 2.35 -16.69 -9.50
C GLU A 205 2.70 -17.88 -8.60
N VAL A 206 3.63 -17.68 -7.69
CA VAL A 206 4.13 -18.71 -6.77
C VAL A 206 4.21 -18.18 -5.35
N ASP A 207 4.32 -19.09 -4.38
CA ASP A 207 4.54 -18.78 -2.96
C ASP A 207 5.83 -19.43 -2.50
N THR A 208 6.72 -18.65 -1.90
CA THR A 208 7.98 -19.13 -1.33
C THR A 208 7.98 -19.03 0.21
N PRO A 209 8.85 -19.74 0.93
CA PRO A 209 8.84 -19.76 2.39
C PRO A 209 9.04 -18.37 3.04
N VAL A 210 8.14 -18.02 3.96
CA VAL A 210 8.28 -16.83 4.83
C VAL A 210 9.28 -17.06 5.94
N LEU A 211 9.26 -18.25 6.56
CA LEU A 211 10.22 -18.66 7.58
C LEU A 211 11.39 -19.36 6.91
N GLN A 212 12.59 -18.85 7.13
CA GLN A 212 13.82 -19.30 6.50
C GLN A 212 14.86 -19.64 7.55
N THR A 213 15.72 -20.61 7.26
CA THR A 213 16.85 -20.97 8.14
C THR A 213 18.05 -20.06 7.92
N ILE A 214 18.19 -19.46 6.74
CA ILE A 214 19.22 -18.50 6.36
C ILE A 214 18.54 -17.30 5.72
N PRO A 215 18.68 -16.08 6.26
CA PRO A 215 18.18 -14.87 5.61
C PRO A 215 19.10 -14.50 4.43
N GLY A 216 18.53 -14.11 3.31
CA GLY A 216 19.30 -13.73 2.12
C GLY A 216 18.46 -13.06 1.05
N GLY A 217 19.11 -12.64 -0.05
CA GLY A 217 18.46 -11.94 -1.17
C GLY A 217 18.39 -10.41 -1.02
N ALA A 218 18.83 -9.88 0.11
CA ALA A 218 18.95 -8.44 0.35
C ALA A 218 20.00 -8.15 1.41
N THR A 219 20.44 -6.91 1.50
CA THR A 219 21.25 -6.38 2.61
C THR A 219 20.28 -5.74 3.61
N ALA A 220 19.87 -6.46 4.64
CA ALA A 220 18.92 -5.99 5.64
C ALA A 220 18.99 -6.82 6.92
N ARG A 221 18.62 -6.23 8.05
CA ARG A 221 18.56 -6.93 9.33
C ARG A 221 17.29 -7.77 9.46
N PRO A 222 17.35 -9.10 9.70
CA PRO A 222 16.17 -9.95 9.81
C PRO A 222 15.52 -9.87 11.19
N PHE A 223 14.21 -10.21 11.26
CA PHE A 223 13.57 -10.65 12.49
C PHE A 223 13.90 -12.12 12.73
N SER A 224 14.32 -12.47 13.93
CA SER A 224 14.63 -13.84 14.35
C SER A 224 13.49 -14.45 15.15
N THR A 225 13.30 -15.76 15.00
CA THR A 225 12.35 -16.57 15.78
C THR A 225 12.96 -17.95 16.04
N HIS A 226 12.20 -18.87 16.68
CA HIS A 226 12.65 -20.20 17.01
C HIS A 226 11.58 -21.24 16.70
N HIS A 227 11.94 -22.33 16.03
CA HIS A 227 11.06 -23.47 15.78
C HIS A 227 11.17 -24.46 16.95
N ASN A 228 10.22 -24.40 17.89
CA ASN A 228 10.29 -25.13 19.15
C ASN A 228 10.42 -26.67 18.99
N ALA A 229 9.67 -27.26 18.03
CA ALA A 229 9.65 -28.71 17.86
C ALA A 229 10.96 -29.27 17.27
N LEU A 230 11.66 -28.47 16.46
CA LEU A 230 12.94 -28.87 15.84
C LEU A 230 14.14 -28.29 16.57
N ASP A 231 13.92 -27.41 17.54
CA ASP A 231 14.96 -26.70 18.28
C ASP A 231 15.98 -25.98 17.37
N VAL A 232 15.47 -25.25 16.36
CA VAL A 232 16.30 -24.52 15.39
C VAL A 232 15.92 -23.06 15.33
N PRO A 233 16.91 -22.13 15.21
CA PRO A 233 16.64 -20.74 14.93
C PRO A 233 16.09 -20.60 13.51
N MET A 234 15.15 -19.68 13.35
CA MET A 234 14.59 -19.31 12.06
C MET A 234 14.48 -17.79 11.93
N TYR A 235 14.36 -17.32 10.72
CA TYR A 235 14.27 -15.90 10.39
C TYR A 235 13.04 -15.64 9.52
N MET A 236 12.41 -14.49 9.72
CA MET A 236 11.44 -14.00 8.76
C MET A 236 12.18 -13.47 7.53
N ARG A 237 11.73 -13.79 6.34
CA ARG A 237 12.41 -13.43 5.08
C ARG A 237 12.56 -11.91 4.94
N ILE A 238 13.73 -11.50 4.49
CA ILE A 238 14.05 -10.11 4.12
C ILE A 238 13.84 -9.86 2.62
N ALA A 239 13.88 -10.93 1.82
CA ALA A 239 13.61 -11.01 0.39
C ALA A 239 13.21 -12.44 0.02
N ASN A 240 12.60 -12.63 -1.13
CA ASN A 240 12.24 -13.94 -1.68
C ASN A 240 13.11 -14.33 -2.90
N GLU A 241 14.04 -13.50 -3.30
CA GLU A 241 14.93 -13.62 -4.46
C GLU A 241 15.56 -15.01 -4.60
N LEU A 242 16.29 -15.50 -3.56
CA LEU A 242 17.03 -16.75 -3.66
C LEU A 242 16.13 -17.97 -3.85
N TYR A 243 14.89 -17.92 -3.34
CA TYR A 243 13.90 -18.98 -3.54
C TYR A 243 13.27 -18.93 -4.94
N LEU A 244 13.00 -17.75 -5.47
CA LEU A 244 12.49 -17.59 -6.83
C LEU A 244 13.54 -18.02 -7.87
N LYS A 245 14.82 -17.73 -7.64
CA LYS A 245 15.93 -18.22 -8.49
C LYS A 245 16.04 -19.75 -8.48
N ARG A 246 15.79 -20.42 -7.32
CA ARG A 246 15.73 -21.89 -7.28
C ARG A 246 14.62 -22.46 -8.15
N LEU A 247 13.49 -21.76 -8.30
CA LEU A 247 12.43 -22.17 -9.23
C LEU A 247 12.87 -22.06 -10.69
N ILE A 248 13.64 -21.02 -11.04
CA ILE A 248 14.24 -20.90 -12.37
C ILE A 248 15.24 -22.03 -12.62
N VAL A 249 16.09 -22.38 -11.67
CA VAL A 249 16.96 -23.57 -11.74
C VAL A 249 16.12 -24.85 -11.93
N GLY A 250 14.96 -24.93 -11.28
CA GLY A 250 14.00 -26.04 -11.41
C GLY A 250 13.28 -26.14 -12.75
N GLY A 251 13.49 -25.15 -13.66
CA GLY A 251 12.95 -25.19 -15.01
C GLY A 251 11.69 -24.34 -15.25
N PHE A 252 11.34 -23.45 -14.36
CA PHE A 252 10.31 -22.44 -14.65
C PHE A 252 10.90 -21.30 -15.48
N ASP A 253 10.21 -20.89 -16.53
CA ASP A 253 10.70 -19.81 -17.42
C ASP A 253 10.40 -18.41 -16.87
N TRP A 254 9.26 -18.22 -16.17
CA TRP A 254 8.86 -16.94 -15.62
C TRP A 254 8.00 -17.14 -14.37
N VAL A 255 8.50 -16.73 -13.23
CA VAL A 255 7.79 -16.79 -11.94
C VAL A 255 7.70 -15.42 -11.30
N TYR A 256 6.63 -15.15 -10.53
CA TYR A 256 6.50 -13.95 -9.73
C TYR A 256 5.79 -14.24 -8.41
N GLU A 257 6.04 -13.38 -7.42
CA GLU A 257 5.39 -13.45 -6.11
C GLU A 257 5.10 -12.04 -5.58
N PHE A 258 3.85 -11.82 -5.15
CA PHE A 258 3.55 -10.70 -4.25
C PHE A 258 3.85 -11.17 -2.83
N SER A 259 4.96 -10.72 -2.30
CA SER A 259 5.46 -11.21 -1.02
C SER A 259 5.39 -10.16 0.07
N ARG A 260 5.17 -10.63 1.30
CA ARG A 260 5.39 -9.84 2.49
C ARG A 260 6.82 -10.10 2.97
N ASN A 261 7.65 -9.05 3.02
CA ASN A 261 9.01 -9.12 3.51
C ASN A 261 9.15 -8.31 4.81
N PHE A 262 10.16 -8.66 5.61
CA PHE A 262 10.33 -8.17 6.97
C PHE A 262 11.76 -7.71 7.18
N ARG A 263 11.98 -6.42 7.48
CA ARG A 263 13.29 -5.84 7.78
C ARG A 263 13.24 -5.16 9.13
N ASN A 264 14.12 -5.58 10.04
CA ASN A 264 14.16 -5.09 11.43
C ASN A 264 14.93 -3.77 11.50
N GLU A 265 14.38 -2.75 10.89
CA GLU A 265 14.97 -1.43 10.72
C GLU A 265 14.01 -0.34 11.24
N GLY A 266 14.41 0.93 11.12
CA GLY A 266 13.58 2.06 11.51
C GLY A 266 12.30 2.22 10.67
N MET A 267 11.37 3.02 11.18
CA MET A 267 10.12 3.36 10.47
C MET A 267 10.11 4.84 10.09
N ASP A 268 9.71 5.13 8.87
CA ASP A 268 9.42 6.47 8.40
C ASP A 268 8.20 6.50 7.47
N ARG A 269 8.03 7.54 6.66
CA ARG A 269 6.89 7.67 5.73
C ARG A 269 6.95 6.69 4.55
N THR A 270 8.11 6.13 4.25
CA THR A 270 8.38 5.28 3.09
C THR A 270 8.88 3.89 3.45
N HIS A 271 9.31 3.71 4.70
CA HIS A 271 9.85 2.46 5.21
C HIS A 271 9.00 1.94 6.37
N ASN A 272 8.61 0.68 6.29
CA ASN A 272 7.91 -0.04 7.34
C ASN A 272 8.60 -1.39 7.54
N PRO A 273 8.76 -1.88 8.79
CA PRO A 273 9.41 -3.18 9.05
C PRO A 273 8.76 -4.37 8.35
N GLU A 274 7.49 -4.24 8.01
CA GLU A 274 6.70 -5.20 7.22
C GLU A 274 6.14 -4.48 6.00
N PHE A 275 6.46 -4.96 4.79
CA PHE A 275 6.05 -4.32 3.55
C PHE A 275 5.77 -5.34 2.45
N THR A 276 5.01 -4.92 1.44
CA THR A 276 4.71 -5.74 0.26
C THR A 276 5.66 -5.39 -0.87
N ILE A 277 6.30 -6.41 -1.42
CA ILE A 277 7.09 -6.31 -2.65
C ILE A 277 6.51 -7.27 -3.69
N LEU A 278 6.61 -6.89 -4.96
CA LEU A 278 6.49 -7.80 -6.09
C LEU A 278 7.88 -8.13 -6.56
N GLU A 279 8.23 -9.40 -6.61
CA GLU A 279 9.44 -9.85 -7.30
C GLU A 279 9.07 -10.82 -8.43
N TRP A 280 9.78 -10.72 -9.56
CA TRP A 280 9.68 -11.72 -10.62
C TRP A 280 11.03 -12.00 -11.27
N TYR A 281 11.17 -13.22 -11.79
CA TYR A 281 12.38 -13.71 -12.46
C TYR A 281 11.99 -14.37 -13.77
N THR A 282 12.72 -14.03 -14.85
CA THR A 282 12.44 -14.50 -16.20
C THR A 282 13.71 -15.06 -16.84
N ALA A 283 13.67 -16.34 -17.19
CA ALA A 283 14.75 -17.03 -17.87
C ALA A 283 14.94 -16.48 -19.31
N TYR A 284 16.19 -16.55 -19.81
CA TYR A 284 16.59 -16.13 -21.15
C TYR A 284 16.33 -14.67 -21.48
N LYS A 285 16.29 -13.82 -20.44
CA LYS A 285 16.14 -12.37 -20.54
C LYS A 285 17.27 -11.66 -19.81
N ASP A 286 17.45 -10.37 -20.12
CA ASP A 286 18.43 -9.49 -19.52
C ASP A 286 17.80 -8.19 -18.99
N TYR A 287 18.58 -7.35 -18.36
CA TYR A 287 18.10 -6.10 -17.76
C TYR A 287 17.55 -5.09 -18.78
N PHE A 288 17.97 -5.14 -20.05
CA PHE A 288 17.38 -4.30 -21.10
C PHE A 288 15.94 -4.70 -21.42
N TRP A 289 15.70 -6.01 -21.53
CA TRP A 289 14.36 -6.53 -21.69
C TRP A 289 13.49 -6.18 -20.47
N MET A 290 14.06 -6.27 -19.27
CA MET A 290 13.36 -5.96 -18.02
C MET A 290 12.94 -4.49 -17.97
N MET A 291 13.81 -3.53 -18.37
CA MET A 291 13.43 -2.12 -18.48
C MET A 291 12.22 -1.92 -19.39
N ASN A 292 12.20 -2.58 -20.56
CA ASN A 292 11.10 -2.44 -21.52
C ASN A 292 9.77 -3.02 -20.99
N VAL A 293 9.81 -4.09 -20.23
CA VAL A 293 8.60 -4.68 -19.60
C VAL A 293 8.12 -3.78 -18.47
N THR A 294 9.02 -3.29 -17.64
CA THR A 294 8.71 -2.44 -16.50
C THR A 294 8.04 -1.13 -16.92
N GLU A 295 8.59 -0.43 -17.93
CA GLU A 295 7.99 0.83 -18.40
C GLU A 295 6.60 0.62 -19.02
N LYS A 296 6.36 -0.49 -19.73
CA LYS A 296 5.03 -0.82 -20.28
C LYS A 296 4.03 -1.20 -19.20
N LEU A 297 4.47 -1.93 -18.18
CA LEU A 297 3.63 -2.27 -17.04
C LEU A 297 3.17 -1.02 -16.28
N LEU A 298 4.10 -0.10 -16.02
CA LEU A 298 3.78 1.16 -15.31
C LEU A 298 2.88 2.07 -16.15
N GLU A 299 3.08 2.15 -17.47
CA GLU A 299 2.16 2.83 -18.37
C GLU A 299 0.74 2.25 -18.28
N GLN A 300 0.61 0.93 -18.29
CA GLN A 300 -0.69 0.26 -18.17
C GLN A 300 -1.34 0.49 -16.79
N ILE A 301 -0.57 0.47 -15.70
CA ILE A 301 -1.06 0.80 -14.36
C ILE A 301 -1.58 2.23 -14.30
N ALA A 302 -0.85 3.20 -14.86
CA ALA A 302 -1.28 4.60 -14.89
C ALA A 302 -2.63 4.76 -15.62
N ILE A 303 -2.78 4.10 -16.77
CA ILE A 303 -4.04 4.10 -17.54
C ILE A 303 -5.17 3.44 -16.73
N ALA A 304 -4.93 2.30 -16.09
CA ALA A 304 -5.94 1.60 -15.30
C ALA A 304 -6.44 2.41 -14.11
N LEU A 305 -5.57 3.19 -13.46
CA LEU A 305 -5.88 3.98 -12.26
C LEU A 305 -6.42 5.37 -12.57
N HIS A 306 -5.98 5.99 -13.67
CA HIS A 306 -6.21 7.40 -13.95
C HIS A 306 -6.83 7.67 -15.33
N GLY A 307 -6.94 6.66 -16.20
CA GLY A 307 -7.42 6.81 -17.59
C GLY A 307 -6.43 7.53 -18.51
N THR A 308 -5.23 7.84 -18.03
CA THR A 308 -4.17 8.57 -18.76
C THR A 308 -2.81 8.13 -18.27
N THR A 309 -1.77 8.36 -19.08
CA THR A 309 -0.38 8.16 -18.68
C THR A 309 0.19 9.31 -17.85
N ASP A 310 -0.45 10.48 -17.88
CA ASP A 310 0.01 11.68 -17.16
C ASP A 310 -0.72 11.76 -15.82
N VAL A 311 0.04 11.65 -14.72
CA VAL A 311 -0.48 11.59 -13.35
C VAL A 311 -0.03 12.82 -12.59
N THR A 312 -0.97 13.55 -11.98
CA THR A 312 -0.66 14.71 -11.15
C THR A 312 -0.43 14.28 -9.70
N VAL A 313 0.74 14.64 -9.15
CA VAL A 313 1.11 14.39 -7.76
C VAL A 313 1.53 15.73 -7.14
N GLY A 314 0.68 16.31 -6.29
CA GLY A 314 0.86 17.66 -5.78
C GLY A 314 0.82 18.69 -6.90
N ASP A 315 1.92 19.44 -7.08
CA ASP A 315 2.12 20.45 -8.12
C ASP A 315 2.81 19.89 -9.38
N LYS A 316 3.17 18.62 -9.39
CA LYS A 316 3.95 17.99 -10.47
C LYS A 316 3.07 17.10 -11.34
N THR A 317 3.29 17.13 -12.66
CA THR A 317 2.74 16.15 -13.60
C THR A 317 3.85 15.18 -14.00
N ILE A 318 3.61 13.89 -13.75
CA ILE A 318 4.52 12.78 -14.04
C ILE A 318 3.95 11.98 -15.21
N SER A 319 4.74 11.82 -16.26
CA SER A 319 4.33 11.06 -17.45
C SER A 319 4.87 9.64 -17.39
N PHE A 320 3.98 8.66 -17.29
CA PHE A 320 4.30 7.23 -17.37
C PHE A 320 4.28 6.69 -18.80
N LYS A 321 4.34 7.57 -19.81
CA LYS A 321 4.40 7.18 -21.20
C LYS A 321 5.78 6.63 -21.55
N ALA A 322 5.84 5.37 -21.99
CA ALA A 322 7.08 4.75 -22.47
C ALA A 322 7.57 5.37 -23.79
N PRO A 323 8.91 5.41 -24.06
CA PRO A 323 9.99 4.90 -23.22
C PRO A 323 10.46 5.90 -22.16
N PHE A 324 10.97 5.38 -21.02
CA PHE A 324 11.54 6.21 -19.96
C PHE A 324 13.01 6.58 -20.25
N LYS A 325 13.50 7.67 -19.64
CA LYS A 325 14.91 8.08 -19.69
C LYS A 325 15.79 6.98 -19.07
N ARG A 326 16.98 6.76 -19.66
CA ARG A 326 18.03 5.87 -19.14
C ARG A 326 19.30 6.66 -19.02
N ILE A 327 19.99 6.57 -17.88
CA ILE A 327 21.24 7.29 -17.61
C ILE A 327 22.13 6.40 -16.72
N ALA A 328 23.42 6.30 -17.05
CA ALA A 328 24.36 5.58 -16.19
C ALA A 328 24.60 6.35 -14.88
N ILE A 329 24.82 5.63 -13.78
CA ILE A 329 24.97 6.24 -12.45
C ILE A 329 26.09 7.30 -12.41
N TYR A 330 27.23 7.03 -13.06
CA TYR A 330 28.33 8.01 -13.11
C TYR A 330 28.00 9.24 -13.94
N ASP A 331 27.22 9.07 -15.02
CA ASP A 331 26.76 10.19 -15.85
C ASP A 331 25.74 11.04 -15.09
N ALA A 332 24.86 10.41 -14.30
CA ALA A 332 23.92 11.10 -13.42
C ALA A 332 24.66 11.93 -12.35
N ILE A 333 25.65 11.33 -11.69
CA ILE A 333 26.48 12.04 -10.70
C ILE A 333 27.16 13.24 -11.35
N LYS A 334 27.74 13.06 -12.52
CA LYS A 334 28.40 14.14 -13.27
C LYS A 334 27.41 15.23 -13.69
N GLU A 335 26.19 14.86 -14.13
CA GLU A 335 25.14 15.83 -14.51
C GLU A 335 24.78 16.75 -13.36
N PHE A 336 24.60 16.21 -12.14
CA PHE A 336 24.11 17.00 -11.00
C PHE A 336 25.20 17.61 -10.12
N THR A 337 26.40 17.05 -10.08
CA THR A 337 27.50 17.55 -9.23
C THR A 337 28.59 18.30 -10.00
N GLY A 338 28.64 18.11 -11.32
CA GLY A 338 29.75 18.60 -12.17
C GLY A 338 31.05 17.78 -12.03
N VAL A 339 31.06 16.70 -11.24
CA VAL A 339 32.26 15.92 -10.94
C VAL A 339 32.17 14.54 -11.62
N ASP A 340 33.21 14.18 -12.37
CA ASP A 340 33.34 12.83 -12.93
C ASP A 340 34.03 11.91 -11.94
N VAL A 341 33.30 10.97 -11.40
CA VAL A 341 33.78 10.04 -10.36
C VAL A 341 34.14 8.65 -10.88
N SER A 342 33.98 8.42 -12.18
CA SER A 342 34.09 7.08 -12.80
C SER A 342 35.45 6.43 -12.62
N ALA A 343 36.53 7.22 -12.64
CA ALA A 343 37.91 6.74 -12.51
C ALA A 343 38.54 6.98 -11.13
N MET A 344 37.76 7.51 -10.16
CA MET A 344 38.28 7.85 -8.83
C MET A 344 38.57 6.61 -8.00
N THR A 345 39.64 6.69 -7.21
CA THR A 345 39.95 5.77 -6.13
C THR A 345 38.99 5.99 -4.95
N GLU A 346 38.97 5.06 -3.99
CA GLU A 346 38.16 5.20 -2.76
C GLU A 346 38.50 6.48 -1.99
N ASP A 347 39.78 6.80 -1.83
CA ASP A 347 40.23 8.01 -1.12
C ASP A 347 39.78 9.29 -1.84
N GLU A 348 39.90 9.35 -3.16
CA GLU A 348 39.43 10.48 -3.97
C GLU A 348 37.91 10.67 -3.89
N LEU A 349 37.15 9.57 -3.90
CA LEU A 349 35.69 9.59 -3.69
C LEU A 349 35.34 10.14 -2.31
N ARG A 350 36.02 9.63 -1.26
CA ARG A 350 35.82 10.09 0.13
C ARG A 350 36.08 11.58 0.27
N ASP A 351 37.15 12.07 -0.33
CA ASP A 351 37.47 13.51 -0.34
C ASP A 351 36.47 14.30 -1.15
N THR A 352 35.93 13.75 -2.23
CA THR A 352 34.88 14.38 -3.03
C THR A 352 33.57 14.48 -2.25
N CYS A 353 33.15 13.42 -1.56
CA CYS A 353 31.98 13.45 -0.68
C CYS A 353 32.11 14.52 0.39
N LYS A 354 33.25 14.63 1.05
CA LYS A 354 33.51 15.69 2.05
C LYS A 354 33.42 17.09 1.44
N LYS A 355 33.99 17.33 0.25
CA LYS A 355 33.90 18.62 -0.46
C LYS A 355 32.47 18.98 -0.84
N LEU A 356 31.62 17.97 -1.09
CA LEU A 356 30.19 18.13 -1.41
C LEU A 356 29.30 18.15 -0.16
N HIS A 357 29.89 18.17 1.04
CA HIS A 357 29.19 18.16 2.33
C HIS A 357 28.30 16.93 2.52
N ILE A 358 28.82 15.76 2.13
CA ILE A 358 28.17 14.46 2.37
C ILE A 358 28.87 13.82 3.55
N GLU A 359 28.11 13.35 4.53
CA GLU A 359 28.62 12.64 5.68
C GLU A 359 29.07 11.23 5.28
N VAL A 360 30.34 10.92 5.48
CA VAL A 360 30.92 9.61 5.18
C VAL A 360 31.86 9.18 6.29
N ASP A 361 31.84 7.89 6.63
CA ASP A 361 32.73 7.32 7.61
C ASP A 361 33.87 6.49 6.98
N ASN A 362 34.78 5.99 7.79
CA ASN A 362 35.95 5.24 7.32
C ASN A 362 35.63 3.77 6.99
N THR A 363 34.43 3.28 7.28
CA THR A 363 34.00 1.90 6.97
C THR A 363 33.44 1.78 5.57
N MET A 364 32.99 2.87 4.98
CA MET A 364 32.40 2.91 3.64
C MET A 364 33.45 2.64 2.55
N GLY A 365 33.29 1.56 1.82
CA GLY A 365 34.08 1.24 0.63
C GLY A 365 33.66 2.04 -0.60
N LYS A 366 34.36 1.86 -1.72
CA LYS A 366 34.16 2.59 -2.99
C LYS A 366 32.68 2.59 -3.44
N GLY A 367 32.05 1.42 -3.47
CA GLY A 367 30.63 1.30 -3.87
C GLY A 367 29.72 2.17 -3.00
N LYS A 368 29.82 2.03 -1.66
CA LYS A 368 28.98 2.78 -0.72
C LYS A 368 29.18 4.30 -0.83
N LEU A 369 30.40 4.76 -1.10
CA LEU A 369 30.67 6.19 -1.34
C LEU A 369 29.98 6.72 -2.60
N VAL A 370 29.92 5.91 -3.67
CA VAL A 370 29.19 6.26 -4.90
C VAL A 370 27.70 6.32 -4.63
N ASP A 371 27.17 5.38 -3.87
CA ASP A 371 25.77 5.29 -3.47
C ASP A 371 25.33 6.49 -2.64
N GLU A 372 26.06 6.83 -1.59
CA GLU A 372 25.81 8.02 -0.75
C GLU A 372 25.85 9.33 -1.58
N LEU A 373 26.85 9.44 -2.49
CA LEU A 373 26.94 10.60 -3.35
C LEU A 373 25.75 10.73 -4.31
N PHE A 374 25.31 9.60 -4.87
CA PHE A 374 24.15 9.56 -5.75
C PHE A 374 22.86 9.89 -4.97
N SER A 375 22.65 9.26 -3.83
CA SER A 375 21.46 9.46 -2.99
C SER A 375 21.32 10.92 -2.55
N GLU A 376 22.38 11.50 -1.99
CA GLU A 376 22.38 12.87 -1.46
C GLU A 376 22.28 13.98 -2.54
N LYS A 377 22.82 13.75 -3.73
CA LYS A 377 22.93 14.82 -4.73
C LYS A 377 22.09 14.62 -5.99
N CYS A 378 21.68 13.37 -6.29
CA CYS A 378 21.06 13.08 -7.57
C CYS A 378 19.61 12.61 -7.45
N GLU A 379 19.33 11.70 -6.51
CA GLU A 379 18.06 10.97 -6.39
C GLU A 379 16.82 11.88 -6.41
N GLY A 380 16.81 12.92 -5.56
CA GLY A 380 15.71 13.87 -5.43
C GLY A 380 15.37 14.66 -6.70
N ASN A 381 16.24 14.67 -7.70
CA ASN A 381 16.05 15.42 -8.94
C ASN A 381 15.30 14.62 -10.02
N PHE A 382 15.17 13.30 -9.88
CA PHE A 382 14.47 12.45 -10.86
C PHE A 382 12.96 12.50 -10.66
N ILE A 383 12.32 13.54 -11.18
CA ILE A 383 10.85 13.70 -11.11
C ILE A 383 10.14 12.79 -12.10
N GLN A 384 10.60 12.78 -13.36
CA GLN A 384 10.07 11.91 -14.39
C GLN A 384 10.67 10.50 -14.28
N PRO A 385 9.93 9.43 -14.63
CA PRO A 385 10.43 8.06 -14.60
C PRO A 385 11.77 7.95 -15.32
N THR A 386 12.80 7.54 -14.59
CA THR A 386 14.18 7.47 -15.09
C THR A 386 14.86 6.23 -14.56
N PHE A 387 15.37 5.38 -15.48
CA PHE A 387 16.24 4.27 -15.13
C PHE A 387 17.67 4.76 -14.92
N ILE A 388 18.20 4.52 -13.72
CA ILE A 388 19.64 4.66 -13.43
C ILE A 388 20.25 3.29 -13.66
N ILE A 389 21.26 3.22 -14.52
CA ILE A 389 21.83 1.96 -15.01
C ILE A 389 23.32 1.86 -14.70
N ASP A 390 23.87 0.64 -14.81
CA ASP A 390 25.31 0.35 -14.80
C ASP A 390 25.98 0.70 -13.47
N TYR A 391 25.53 0.06 -12.39
CA TYR A 391 26.02 0.25 -11.03
C TYR A 391 27.42 -0.36 -10.82
N PRO A 392 28.20 0.13 -9.83
CA PRO A 392 29.45 -0.52 -9.41
C PRO A 392 29.22 -1.95 -8.91
N VAL A 393 30.17 -2.84 -9.19
CA VAL A 393 30.09 -4.26 -8.81
C VAL A 393 30.02 -4.47 -7.31
N GLU A 394 30.64 -3.59 -6.52
CA GLU A 394 30.71 -3.65 -5.07
C GLU A 394 29.33 -3.48 -4.38
N LEU A 395 28.39 -2.82 -5.08
CA LEU A 395 27.01 -2.61 -4.59
C LEU A 395 26.04 -3.76 -4.93
N SER A 396 26.49 -4.79 -5.65
CA SER A 396 25.56 -5.70 -6.32
C SER A 396 26.03 -7.15 -6.27
N PRO A 397 26.02 -7.80 -5.09
CA PRO A 397 26.60 -9.14 -4.91
C PRO A 397 25.87 -10.25 -5.68
N LEU A 398 24.63 -10.03 -6.12
CA LEU A 398 23.80 -11.02 -6.82
C LEU A 398 23.68 -10.75 -8.32
N THR A 399 24.37 -9.73 -8.82
CA THR A 399 24.20 -9.22 -10.19
C THR A 399 25.33 -9.65 -11.12
N LYS A 400 25.01 -9.95 -12.37
CA LYS A 400 25.98 -10.29 -13.43
C LYS A 400 26.90 -9.11 -13.74
N LYS A 401 28.21 -9.38 -13.89
CA LYS A 401 29.16 -8.39 -14.41
C LYS A 401 28.71 -7.85 -15.76
N HIS A 402 28.91 -6.54 -15.97
CA HIS A 402 28.53 -5.89 -17.21
C HIS A 402 29.28 -6.47 -18.42
N ARG A 403 28.57 -6.78 -19.51
CA ARG A 403 29.08 -7.45 -20.70
C ARG A 403 30.20 -6.72 -21.46
N SER A 404 30.37 -5.41 -21.21
CA SER A 404 31.32 -4.56 -21.95
C SER A 404 31.98 -3.44 -21.11
N LYS A 405 31.62 -3.26 -19.84
CA LYS A 405 32.18 -2.22 -18.99
C LYS A 405 32.76 -2.87 -17.73
N GLU A 406 34.10 -2.83 -17.60
CA GLU A 406 34.79 -3.39 -16.44
C GLU A 406 34.43 -2.64 -15.16
N GLY A 407 34.32 -3.35 -14.03
CA GLY A 407 33.97 -2.80 -12.73
C GLY A 407 32.50 -2.47 -12.51
N LEU A 408 31.66 -2.64 -13.55
CA LEU A 408 30.23 -2.40 -13.47
C LEU A 408 29.42 -3.70 -13.59
N VAL A 409 28.14 -3.62 -13.26
CA VAL A 409 27.15 -4.69 -13.37
C VAL A 409 25.95 -4.27 -14.19
N GLU A 410 25.23 -5.25 -14.76
CA GLU A 410 23.98 -5.05 -15.50
C GLU A 410 22.80 -4.90 -14.55
N ARG A 411 22.69 -3.73 -13.91
CA ARG A 411 21.66 -3.37 -12.93
C ARG A 411 21.00 -2.04 -13.32
N PHE A 412 19.74 -1.92 -13.00
CA PHE A 412 19.08 -0.62 -12.94
C PHE A 412 18.25 -0.45 -11.67
N GLU A 413 18.09 0.78 -11.28
CA GLU A 413 17.03 1.24 -10.39
C GLU A 413 16.15 2.24 -11.13
N LEU A 414 14.84 2.20 -10.87
CA LEU A 414 13.88 3.12 -11.46
C LEU A 414 13.45 4.17 -10.43
N PHE A 415 13.73 5.42 -10.74
CA PHE A 415 13.33 6.55 -9.91
C PHE A 415 12.13 7.29 -10.50
N VAL A 416 11.17 7.64 -9.64
CA VAL A 416 10.00 8.44 -9.96
C VAL A 416 9.72 9.39 -8.81
N ASN A 417 9.61 10.68 -9.09
CA ASN A 417 9.36 11.73 -8.10
C ASN A 417 10.36 11.73 -6.93
N GLY A 418 11.64 11.47 -7.25
CA GLY A 418 12.73 11.42 -6.27
C GLY A 418 12.71 10.21 -5.36
N LYS A 419 12.14 9.09 -5.82
CA LYS A 419 12.09 7.84 -5.04
C LYS A 419 12.38 6.65 -5.93
N GLU A 420 13.16 5.70 -5.42
CA GLU A 420 13.29 4.39 -6.01
C GLU A 420 11.96 3.63 -5.90
N ILE A 421 11.48 3.09 -7.01
CA ILE A 421 10.26 2.27 -7.07
C ILE A 421 10.53 0.85 -7.56
N ALA A 422 11.64 0.60 -8.24
CA ALA A 422 12.02 -0.71 -8.72
C ALA A 422 13.53 -0.86 -8.81
N ASN A 423 14.00 -2.10 -8.59
CA ASN A 423 15.40 -2.51 -8.72
C ASN A 423 15.45 -3.82 -9.51
N ALA A 424 16.31 -3.90 -10.51
CA ALA A 424 16.41 -5.08 -11.36
C ALA A 424 17.80 -5.25 -11.97
N TYR A 425 18.11 -6.48 -12.36
CA TYR A 425 19.39 -6.79 -12.97
C TYR A 425 19.36 -8.08 -13.82
N SER A 426 20.42 -8.26 -14.63
CA SER A 426 20.78 -9.57 -15.14
C SER A 426 21.40 -10.38 -14.01
N GLU A 427 20.87 -11.57 -13.75
CA GLU A 427 21.22 -12.37 -12.58
C GLU A 427 22.63 -13.00 -12.71
N LEU A 428 23.36 -13.00 -11.61
CA LEU A 428 24.60 -13.76 -11.50
C LEU A 428 24.25 -15.26 -11.47
N ASN A 429 24.63 -15.97 -12.52
CA ASN A 429 24.36 -17.41 -12.70
C ASN A 429 25.63 -18.26 -12.71
N ASP A 430 26.80 -17.68 -12.41
CA ASP A 430 28.07 -18.36 -12.20
C ASP A 430 28.21 -18.71 -10.73
N ALA A 431 28.12 -20.00 -10.39
CA ALA A 431 28.20 -20.48 -9.01
C ALA A 431 29.52 -20.15 -8.33
N ILE A 432 30.64 -20.12 -9.09
CA ILE A 432 31.97 -19.82 -8.54
C ILE A 432 32.05 -18.32 -8.20
N ASP A 433 31.71 -17.43 -9.13
CA ASP A 433 31.69 -15.98 -8.87
C ASP A 433 30.70 -15.65 -7.76
N GLN A 434 29.52 -16.31 -7.69
CA GLN A 434 28.55 -16.08 -6.64
C GLN A 434 29.10 -16.45 -5.25
N LYS A 435 29.80 -17.58 -5.15
CA LYS A 435 30.45 -18.00 -3.90
C LYS A 435 31.50 -17.00 -3.45
N GLU A 436 32.36 -16.57 -4.36
CA GLU A 436 33.39 -15.55 -4.10
C GLU A 436 32.74 -14.25 -3.55
N ARG A 437 31.62 -13.81 -4.14
CA ARG A 437 30.92 -12.62 -3.66
C ARG A 437 30.27 -12.80 -2.29
N PHE A 438 29.74 -13.96 -1.96
CA PHE A 438 29.28 -14.24 -0.61
C PHE A 438 30.43 -14.27 0.39
N GLU A 439 31.61 -14.79 0.02
CA GLU A 439 32.80 -14.75 0.86
C GLU A 439 33.28 -13.32 1.12
N GLU A 440 33.16 -12.40 0.15
CA GLU A 440 33.41 -10.97 0.37
C GLU A 440 32.40 -10.34 1.32
N GLN A 441 31.10 -10.69 1.20
CA GLN A 441 30.06 -10.24 2.16
C GLN A 441 30.37 -10.70 3.60
N LEU A 442 30.83 -11.92 3.79
CA LEU A 442 31.24 -12.41 5.12
C LEU A 442 32.43 -11.61 5.71
N LYS A 443 33.34 -11.09 4.86
CA LYS A 443 34.42 -10.20 5.32
C LYS A 443 33.87 -8.85 5.79
N LEU A 444 32.82 -8.33 5.16
CA LEU A 444 32.14 -7.11 5.61
C LEU A 444 31.42 -7.34 6.93
N ALA A 445 30.69 -8.45 7.07
CA ALA A 445 30.08 -8.85 8.34
C ALA A 445 31.11 -8.94 9.49
N ALA A 446 32.27 -9.51 9.22
CA ALA A 446 33.36 -9.60 10.22
C ALA A 446 33.93 -8.22 10.61
N ARG A 447 33.73 -7.17 9.83
CA ARG A 447 34.08 -5.77 10.14
C ARG A 447 33.00 -5.01 10.87
N GLY A 448 31.83 -5.64 11.12
CA GLY A 448 30.71 -5.07 11.85
C GLY A 448 29.56 -4.59 10.99
N ASP A 449 29.51 -4.98 9.73
CA ASP A 449 28.34 -4.74 8.86
C ASP A 449 27.24 -5.78 9.16
N ASP A 450 26.26 -5.37 9.95
CA ASP A 450 25.13 -6.23 10.37
C ASP A 450 24.13 -6.52 9.23
N GLU A 451 24.25 -5.86 8.09
CA GLU A 451 23.38 -6.00 6.93
C GLU A 451 23.99 -6.89 5.84
N ALA A 452 25.27 -7.25 5.97
CA ALA A 452 25.98 -8.09 5.02
C ALA A 452 25.31 -9.47 4.87
N MET A 453 25.25 -9.97 3.62
CA MET A 453 24.61 -11.25 3.31
C MET A 453 25.34 -12.44 3.93
N ALA A 454 24.55 -13.39 4.45
CA ALA A 454 25.04 -14.67 4.93
C ALA A 454 25.38 -15.62 3.75
N MET A 455 26.26 -16.60 3.99
CA MET A 455 26.52 -17.70 3.06
C MET A 455 25.29 -18.63 2.99
N ASP A 456 24.78 -18.87 1.78
CA ASP A 456 23.75 -19.87 1.51
C ASP A 456 24.33 -20.98 0.61
N ASP A 457 24.91 -22.00 1.23
CA ASP A 457 25.53 -23.13 0.52
C ASP A 457 24.51 -23.93 -0.31
N ASP A 458 23.24 -23.92 0.08
CA ASP A 458 22.18 -24.58 -0.68
C ASP A 458 21.85 -23.80 -1.94
N PHE A 459 21.87 -22.48 -1.89
CA PHE A 459 21.73 -21.66 -3.10
C PHE A 459 22.92 -21.82 -4.04
N ILE A 460 24.15 -21.85 -3.51
CA ILE A 460 25.33 -22.14 -4.35
C ILE A 460 25.17 -23.50 -5.03
N ARG A 461 24.76 -24.54 -4.30
CA ARG A 461 24.49 -25.88 -4.87
C ARG A 461 23.40 -25.82 -5.94
N ALA A 462 22.35 -25.02 -5.75
CA ALA A 462 21.32 -24.83 -6.77
C ALA A 462 21.90 -24.24 -8.06
N LEU A 463 22.76 -23.21 -7.95
CA LEU A 463 23.44 -22.63 -9.11
C LEU A 463 24.39 -23.61 -9.81
N GLU A 464 25.02 -24.54 -9.07
CA GLU A 464 25.88 -25.59 -9.62
C GLU A 464 25.09 -26.59 -10.51
N TYR A 465 23.78 -26.77 -10.29
CA TYR A 465 22.92 -27.50 -11.22
C TYR A 465 22.65 -26.74 -12.51
N GLY A 466 22.91 -25.44 -12.55
CA GLY A 466 22.78 -24.57 -13.71
C GLY A 466 21.51 -23.71 -13.66
N MET A 467 21.71 -22.41 -13.61
CA MET A 467 20.65 -21.43 -13.84
C MET A 467 20.84 -20.80 -15.23
N PRO A 468 19.81 -20.78 -16.09
CA PRO A 468 19.92 -20.11 -17.39
C PRO A 468 20.17 -18.60 -17.20
N PRO A 469 20.61 -17.88 -18.27
CA PRO A 469 20.60 -16.42 -18.25
C PRO A 469 19.22 -15.93 -17.82
N THR A 470 19.17 -15.11 -16.80
CA THR A 470 17.92 -14.72 -16.13
C THR A 470 17.96 -13.23 -15.80
N SER A 471 16.84 -12.56 -15.85
CA SER A 471 16.69 -11.21 -15.28
C SER A 471 15.60 -11.22 -14.22
N GLY A 472 15.90 -10.59 -13.08
CA GLY A 472 14.99 -10.41 -11.96
C GLY A 472 14.67 -8.95 -11.71
N LEU A 473 13.51 -8.69 -11.08
CA LEU A 473 13.06 -7.36 -10.71
C LEU A 473 12.29 -7.41 -9.40
N GLY A 474 12.52 -6.41 -8.54
CA GLY A 474 11.73 -6.11 -7.36
C GLY A 474 11.05 -4.74 -7.48
N ILE A 475 9.75 -4.68 -7.16
CA ILE A 475 8.96 -3.43 -7.10
C ILE A 475 8.32 -3.32 -5.72
N GLY A 476 8.56 -2.21 -5.01
CA GLY A 476 7.82 -1.86 -3.80
C GLY A 476 6.36 -1.54 -4.11
N ILE A 477 5.42 -2.22 -3.46
CA ILE A 477 3.98 -2.05 -3.72
C ILE A 477 3.36 -0.98 -2.82
N ASP A 478 3.85 -0.82 -1.59
CA ASP A 478 3.32 0.12 -0.60
C ASP A 478 3.79 1.54 -0.85
#